data_0d6b4b94588d8c540a5568798231ae62
#
_entry.id   0d6b4b94588d8c540a5568798231ae62
#
_cell.length_a   1.000
_cell.length_b   1.000
_cell.length_c   1.000
_cell.angle_alpha   90.00
_cell.angle_beta   90.00
_cell.angle_gamma   90.00
#
_symmetry.space_group_name_H-M   'P 1'
#
loop_
_entity.id
_entity.type
_entity.pdbx_description
1 polymer ?
#
loop_
_entity_poly.entity_id
_entity_poly.type
_entity_poly.pdbx_seq_one_letter_code
_entity_poly.pdbx_strand_id
1 'polypeptide(L)'
;PIQVQAIPLILQGGDLLATAPTGSGKTAAFALPLLQRLPALPPPDGQAAARAIRSLIVVPTRELATQVADAIRGLGQALAKPPKGVTAAGGVSINPQMLALRGGADVLVATPGRLLDLAGQNAIQLSTVRLLVLDEADRLLDLGFSDELSKVLSLLPPRRQNLFFSATFPPEVQALAQTLLRDPAHLALAQSSEAAAIITQRAILVDAPQRTQLLRHLVKDQGWKR
;
A
#
# COMPACT_ATOMS: atom_id res chain seq x y z
N PRO A 1 17.81 0.55 9.08
CA PRO A 1 16.59 0.12 8.43
C PRO A 1 15.80 1.29 7.87
N ILE A 2 14.82 0.99 7.00
CA ILE A 2 14.03 1.95 6.23
C ILE A 2 13.38 3.05 7.12
N GLN A 3 12.91 2.72 8.31
CA GLN A 3 12.22 3.64 9.21
C GLN A 3 13.09 4.84 9.62
N VAL A 4 14.34 4.59 9.98
CA VAL A 4 15.28 5.64 10.44
C VAL A 4 15.52 6.68 9.34
N GLN A 5 15.53 6.26 8.09
CA GLN A 5 15.78 7.13 6.94
C GLN A 5 14.50 7.75 6.38
N ALA A 6 13.42 6.97 6.26
CA ALA A 6 12.18 7.42 5.63
C ALA A 6 11.35 8.37 6.53
N ILE A 7 11.25 8.08 7.84
CA ILE A 7 10.38 8.86 8.73
C ILE A 7 10.74 10.35 8.73
N PRO A 8 12.02 10.77 8.91
CA PRO A 8 12.37 12.18 8.88
C PRO A 8 12.03 12.85 7.54
N LEU A 9 12.30 12.17 6.40
CA LEU A 9 12.02 12.70 5.07
C LEU A 9 10.51 12.88 4.84
N ILE A 10 9.69 11.92 5.25
CA ILE A 10 8.22 12.04 5.15
C ILE A 10 7.70 13.20 6.00
N LEU A 11 8.23 13.39 7.19
CA LEU A 11 7.83 14.50 8.08
C LEU A 11 8.19 15.88 7.52
N GLN A 12 9.23 15.99 6.70
CA GLN A 12 9.59 17.23 6.00
C GLN A 12 8.58 17.63 4.92
N GLY A 13 7.72 16.69 4.47
CA GLY A 13 6.61 16.98 3.57
C GLY A 13 6.90 16.84 2.08
N GLY A 14 8.13 16.54 1.67
CA GLY A 14 8.51 16.22 0.29
C GLY A 14 8.01 14.82 -0.15
N ASP A 15 8.04 14.58 -1.46
CA ASP A 15 7.76 13.27 -2.02
C ASP A 15 8.91 12.30 -1.71
N LEU A 16 8.60 11.01 -1.61
CA LEU A 16 9.57 9.96 -1.31
C LEU A 16 9.47 8.82 -2.32
N LEU A 17 10.61 8.40 -2.85
CA LEU A 17 10.80 7.14 -3.57
C LEU A 17 11.64 6.21 -2.73
N ALA A 18 11.07 5.10 -2.26
CA ALA A 18 11.74 4.14 -1.41
C ALA A 18 11.76 2.75 -2.04
N THR A 19 12.95 2.24 -2.32
CA THR A 19 13.15 0.85 -2.75
C THR A 19 13.66 0.03 -1.57
N ALA A 20 12.85 -0.92 -1.13
CA ALA A 20 13.17 -1.77 0.01
C ALA A 20 12.48 -3.13 -0.08
N PRO A 21 13.14 -4.24 0.31
CA PRO A 21 12.55 -5.57 0.26
C PRO A 21 11.31 -5.69 1.14
N THR A 22 10.50 -6.74 0.89
CA THR A 22 9.39 -7.12 1.78
C THR A 22 9.94 -7.48 3.17
N GLY A 23 9.18 -7.18 4.23
CA GLY A 23 9.64 -7.43 5.60
C GLY A 23 10.64 -6.42 6.18
N SER A 24 11.09 -5.42 5.40
CA SER A 24 12.02 -4.38 5.88
C SER A 24 11.40 -3.38 6.87
N GLY A 25 10.07 -3.43 7.07
CA GLY A 25 9.34 -2.52 7.94
C GLY A 25 8.81 -1.26 7.24
N LYS A 26 8.58 -1.31 5.92
CA LYS A 26 8.00 -0.22 5.12
C LYS A 26 6.69 0.31 5.70
N THR A 27 5.79 -0.58 6.13
CA THR A 27 4.49 -0.19 6.68
C THR A 27 4.64 0.76 7.88
N ALA A 28 5.50 0.45 8.84
CA ALA A 28 5.77 1.34 9.95
C ALA A 28 6.48 2.64 9.52
N ALA A 29 7.34 2.56 8.48
CA ALA A 29 8.07 3.72 7.98
C ALA A 29 7.15 4.80 7.39
N PHE A 30 6.01 4.44 6.78
CA PHE A 30 5.04 5.44 6.33
C PHE A 30 3.89 5.64 7.33
N ALA A 31 3.46 4.62 8.08
CA ALA A 31 2.32 4.74 8.98
C ALA A 31 2.60 5.68 10.16
N LEU A 32 3.79 5.62 10.76
CA LEU A 32 4.14 6.49 11.89
C LEU A 32 4.11 7.98 11.51
N PRO A 33 4.82 8.44 10.46
CA PRO A 33 4.76 9.86 10.08
C PRO A 33 3.40 10.26 9.53
N LEU A 34 2.65 9.36 8.86
CA LEU A 34 1.29 9.60 8.46
C LEU A 34 0.42 9.93 9.67
N LEU A 35 0.44 9.08 10.69
CA LEU A 35 -0.34 9.27 11.92
C LEU A 35 0.05 10.57 12.66
N GLN A 36 1.33 10.90 12.70
CA GLN A 36 1.82 12.13 13.32
C GLN A 36 1.36 13.38 12.57
N ARG A 37 1.32 13.34 11.23
CA ARG A 37 0.92 14.49 10.39
C ARG A 37 -0.58 14.66 10.27
N LEU A 38 -1.34 13.58 10.42
CA LEU A 38 -2.78 13.57 10.19
C LEU A 38 -3.55 14.66 10.96
N PRO A 39 -3.27 14.97 12.23
CA PRO A 39 -3.92 16.07 12.96
C PRO A 39 -3.62 17.46 12.38
N ALA A 40 -2.43 17.65 11.79
CA ALA A 40 -2.00 18.91 11.20
C ALA A 40 -2.49 19.10 9.76
N LEU A 41 -3.02 18.05 9.10
CA LEU A 41 -3.62 18.18 7.79
C LEU A 41 -4.94 18.94 7.92
N PRO A 42 -5.12 20.08 7.20
CA PRO A 42 -6.33 20.85 7.33
C PRO A 42 -7.55 20.01 6.98
N PRO A 43 -8.63 20.13 7.76
CA PRO A 43 -9.91 19.58 7.33
C PRO A 43 -10.32 20.27 6.01
N PRO A 44 -11.04 19.58 5.14
CA PRO A 44 -11.58 20.21 3.94
C PRO A 44 -12.60 21.28 4.34
N ASP A 45 -12.66 22.36 3.56
CA ASP A 45 -13.62 23.43 3.76
C ASP A 45 -15.07 22.93 3.56
N GLY A 46 -15.98 23.37 4.42
CA GLY A 46 -17.44 23.17 4.28
C GLY A 46 -17.95 21.77 4.65
N GLN A 47 -19.14 21.44 4.12
CA GLN A 47 -19.87 20.17 4.43
C GLN A 47 -19.13 18.89 4.00
N ALA A 48 -18.08 19.01 3.19
CA ALA A 48 -17.24 17.89 2.78
C ALA A 48 -16.40 17.31 3.93
N ALA A 49 -16.25 18.02 5.04
CA ALA A 49 -15.47 17.59 6.20
C ALA A 49 -15.89 16.22 6.75
N ALA A 50 -17.18 15.89 6.72
CA ALA A 50 -17.72 14.64 7.24
C ALA A 50 -17.38 13.40 6.39
N ARG A 51 -16.90 13.58 5.14
CA ARG A 51 -16.54 12.50 4.20
C ARG A 51 -15.12 12.61 3.67
N ALA A 52 -14.31 13.45 4.28
CA ALA A 52 -12.97 13.74 3.82
C ALA A 52 -12.02 12.59 4.09
N ILE A 53 -11.40 12.08 3.03
CA ILE A 53 -10.26 11.16 3.11
C ILE A 53 -9.00 12.00 2.99
N ARG A 54 -8.24 12.12 4.10
CA ARG A 54 -7.00 12.93 4.13
C ARG A 54 -5.77 12.15 3.71
N SER A 55 -5.77 10.85 3.97
CA SER A 55 -4.69 9.95 3.59
C SER A 55 -5.23 8.74 2.85
N LEU A 56 -4.67 8.46 1.68
CA LEU A 56 -4.99 7.31 0.85
C LEU A 56 -3.76 6.41 0.73
N ILE A 57 -3.95 5.12 0.97
CA ILE A 57 -2.93 4.10 0.79
C ILE A 57 -3.45 3.11 -0.24
N VAL A 58 -2.77 2.99 -1.37
CA VAL A 58 -3.13 2.08 -2.44
C VAL A 58 -2.19 0.89 -2.40
N VAL A 59 -2.77 -0.30 -2.39
CA VAL A 59 -2.09 -1.59 -2.27
C VAL A 59 -2.62 -2.59 -3.29
N PRO A 60 -1.83 -3.60 -3.71
CA PRO A 60 -2.23 -4.52 -4.78
C PRO A 60 -3.29 -5.54 -4.37
N THR A 61 -3.33 -5.97 -3.11
CA THR A 61 -4.19 -7.07 -2.69
C THR A 61 -5.03 -6.73 -1.46
N ARG A 62 -6.13 -7.47 -1.28
CA ARG A 62 -6.99 -7.35 -0.11
C ARG A 62 -6.27 -7.71 1.19
N GLU A 63 -5.45 -8.74 1.13
CA GLU A 63 -4.67 -9.22 2.27
C GLU A 63 -3.73 -8.13 2.77
N LEU A 64 -3.01 -7.48 1.85
CA LEU A 64 -2.13 -6.36 2.18
C LEU A 64 -2.93 -5.14 2.69
N ALA A 65 -4.10 -4.85 2.10
CA ALA A 65 -4.96 -3.78 2.59
C ALA A 65 -5.37 -4.00 4.05
N THR A 66 -5.70 -5.24 4.42
CA THR A 66 -6.03 -5.60 5.79
C THR A 66 -4.81 -5.46 6.72
N GLN A 67 -3.65 -5.98 6.33
CA GLN A 67 -2.41 -5.87 7.11
C GLN A 67 -2.01 -4.43 7.38
N VAL A 68 -2.06 -3.58 6.36
CA VAL A 68 -1.71 -2.16 6.49
C VAL A 68 -2.72 -1.43 7.39
N ALA A 69 -4.02 -1.70 7.21
CA ALA A 69 -5.06 -1.09 8.04
C ALA A 69 -4.95 -1.51 9.51
N ASP A 70 -4.63 -2.78 9.78
CA ASP A 70 -4.43 -3.28 11.13
C ASP A 70 -3.19 -2.67 11.79
N ALA A 71 -2.09 -2.53 11.04
CA ALA A 71 -0.90 -1.85 11.51
C ALA A 71 -1.18 -0.37 11.87
N ILE A 72 -1.89 0.35 11.02
CA ILE A 72 -2.28 1.75 11.26
C ILE A 72 -3.19 1.86 12.49
N ARG A 73 -4.16 0.94 12.61
CA ARG A 73 -5.06 0.89 13.76
C ARG A 73 -4.29 0.64 15.05
N GLY A 74 -3.40 -0.36 15.07
CA GLY A 74 -2.57 -0.69 16.24
C GLY A 74 -1.70 0.47 16.67
N LEU A 75 -0.98 1.10 15.74
CA LEU A 75 -0.14 2.27 16.01
C LEU A 75 -0.97 3.49 16.44
N GLY A 76 -2.15 3.67 15.84
CA GLY A 76 -3.03 4.80 16.13
C GLY A 76 -3.72 4.74 17.50
N GLN A 77 -3.82 3.57 18.13
CA GLN A 77 -4.40 3.42 19.48
C GLN A 77 -3.66 4.22 20.55
N ALA A 78 -2.37 4.46 20.36
CA ALA A 78 -1.56 5.25 21.28
C ALA A 78 -1.84 6.77 21.21
N LEU A 79 -2.60 7.22 20.22
CA LEU A 79 -2.93 8.63 20.05
C LEU A 79 -4.12 9.03 20.91
N ALA A 80 -4.11 10.25 21.44
CA ALA A 80 -5.23 10.81 22.22
C ALA A 80 -6.55 10.80 21.44
N LYS A 81 -6.49 10.91 20.09
CA LYS A 81 -7.62 10.80 19.18
C LYS A 81 -7.25 9.83 18.05
N PRO A 82 -7.59 8.55 18.18
CA PRO A 82 -7.33 7.56 17.14
C PRO A 82 -8.01 7.93 15.82
N PRO A 83 -7.32 7.83 14.68
CA PRO A 83 -7.92 8.13 13.38
C PRO A 83 -8.92 7.05 12.96
N LYS A 84 -9.97 7.45 12.26
CA LYS A 84 -10.89 6.52 11.61
C LYS A 84 -10.24 5.97 10.35
N GLY A 85 -9.77 4.72 10.40
CA GLY A 85 -9.28 3.98 9.25
C GLY A 85 -10.38 3.11 8.65
N VAL A 86 -10.48 3.08 7.31
CA VAL A 86 -11.38 2.19 6.57
C VAL A 86 -10.57 1.41 5.53
N THR A 87 -10.93 0.13 5.34
CA THR A 87 -10.36 -0.73 4.30
C THR A 87 -11.36 -0.92 3.18
N ALA A 88 -10.91 -0.74 1.93
CA ALA A 88 -11.71 -0.92 0.73
C ALA A 88 -10.99 -1.84 -0.27
N ALA A 89 -11.44 -3.09 -0.36
CA ALA A 89 -10.81 -4.08 -1.23
C ALA A 89 -11.85 -4.92 -1.99
N GLY A 90 -11.50 -5.36 -3.18
CA GLY A 90 -12.33 -6.21 -4.03
C GLY A 90 -12.54 -7.63 -3.46
N GLY A 91 -13.35 -8.43 -4.15
CA GLY A 91 -13.60 -9.83 -3.79
C GLY A 91 -14.60 -10.05 -2.65
N VAL A 92 -15.22 -8.98 -2.12
CA VAL A 92 -16.30 -9.01 -1.12
C VAL A 92 -17.34 -7.95 -1.46
N SER A 93 -18.53 -8.03 -0.83
CA SER A 93 -19.58 -7.03 -1.03
C SER A 93 -19.09 -5.60 -0.76
N ILE A 94 -19.53 -4.66 -1.60
CA ILE A 94 -19.22 -3.24 -1.46
C ILE A 94 -20.04 -2.58 -0.35
N ASN A 95 -21.25 -3.07 -0.07
CA ASN A 95 -22.19 -2.43 0.85
C ASN A 95 -21.67 -2.22 2.27
N PRO A 96 -21.02 -3.21 2.93
CA PRO A 96 -20.39 -2.99 4.24
C PRO A 96 -19.32 -1.90 4.21
N GLN A 97 -18.56 -1.81 3.10
CA GLN A 97 -17.48 -0.82 2.94
C GLN A 97 -18.09 0.59 2.76
N MET A 98 -19.16 0.72 1.96
CA MET A 98 -19.89 1.97 1.84
C MET A 98 -20.49 2.40 3.18
N LEU A 99 -21.03 1.46 3.97
CA LEU A 99 -21.54 1.74 5.30
C LEU A 99 -20.46 2.22 6.25
N ALA A 100 -19.28 1.58 6.24
CA ALA A 100 -18.14 1.99 7.05
C ALA A 100 -17.63 3.40 6.68
N LEU A 101 -17.77 3.79 5.40
CA LEU A 101 -17.39 5.10 4.89
C LEU A 101 -18.43 6.21 5.17
N ARG A 102 -19.64 5.86 5.62
CA ARG A 102 -20.61 6.87 6.08
C ARG A 102 -20.01 7.70 7.21
N GLY A 103 -20.07 9.01 7.07
CA GLY A 103 -19.44 9.94 8.02
C GLY A 103 -17.92 10.07 7.88
N GLY A 104 -17.35 9.61 6.74
CA GLY A 104 -15.96 9.83 6.36
C GLY A 104 -14.96 8.83 6.93
N ALA A 105 -13.70 9.04 6.58
CA ALA A 105 -12.54 8.31 7.08
C ALA A 105 -11.31 9.23 7.07
N ASP A 106 -10.44 9.13 8.05
CA ASP A 106 -9.18 9.87 8.06
C ASP A 106 -8.14 9.21 7.14
N VAL A 107 -8.14 7.87 7.15
CA VAL A 107 -7.25 7.04 6.36
C VAL A 107 -8.04 5.98 5.61
N LEU A 108 -7.88 5.92 4.30
CA LEU A 108 -8.43 4.87 3.46
C LEU A 108 -7.28 3.99 2.93
N VAL A 109 -7.37 2.68 3.19
CA VAL A 109 -6.48 1.68 2.58
C VAL A 109 -7.27 0.91 1.54
N ALA A 110 -6.84 0.93 0.28
CA ALA A 110 -7.66 0.40 -0.80
C ALA A 110 -6.88 -0.31 -1.91
N THR A 111 -7.55 -1.25 -2.59
CA THR A 111 -7.12 -1.76 -3.90
C THR A 111 -7.69 -0.87 -5.02
N PRO A 112 -6.98 -0.70 -6.16
CA PRO A 112 -7.36 0.25 -7.21
C PRO A 112 -8.79 0.09 -7.71
N GLY A 113 -9.20 -1.10 -8.14
CA GLY A 113 -10.53 -1.36 -8.69
C GLY A 113 -11.65 -1.00 -7.69
N ARG A 114 -11.54 -1.44 -6.42
CA ARG A 114 -12.56 -1.12 -5.40
C ARG A 114 -12.61 0.38 -5.08
N LEU A 115 -11.49 1.06 -5.15
CA LEU A 115 -11.44 2.51 -4.96
C LEU A 115 -12.23 3.23 -6.06
N LEU A 116 -12.10 2.80 -7.32
CA LEU A 116 -12.87 3.31 -8.45
C LEU A 116 -14.36 2.99 -8.33
N ASP A 117 -14.73 1.78 -7.89
CA ASP A 117 -16.15 1.41 -7.65
C ASP A 117 -16.79 2.36 -6.62
N LEU A 118 -16.10 2.64 -5.52
CA LEU A 118 -16.59 3.54 -4.47
C LEU A 118 -16.67 4.99 -4.94
N ALA A 119 -15.70 5.45 -5.73
CA ALA A 119 -15.72 6.79 -6.32
C ALA A 119 -16.86 6.94 -7.34
N GLY A 120 -17.05 5.94 -8.22
CA GLY A 120 -18.13 5.92 -9.20
C GLY A 120 -19.54 5.90 -8.57
N GLN A 121 -19.69 5.34 -7.38
CA GLN A 121 -20.94 5.37 -6.61
C GLN A 121 -21.07 6.60 -5.69
N ASN A 122 -20.18 7.58 -5.81
CA ASN A 122 -20.14 8.78 -4.95
C ASN A 122 -20.10 8.46 -3.44
N ALA A 123 -19.57 7.28 -3.07
CA ALA A 123 -19.41 6.88 -1.68
C ALA A 123 -18.22 7.56 -1.00
N ILE A 124 -17.25 8.03 -1.79
CA ILE A 124 -16.03 8.72 -1.36
C ILE A 124 -15.73 9.93 -2.23
N GLN A 125 -14.99 10.88 -1.65
CA GLN A 125 -14.39 12.01 -2.36
C GLN A 125 -12.88 11.97 -2.17
N LEU A 126 -12.14 11.91 -3.28
CA LEU A 126 -10.68 11.84 -3.27
C LEU A 126 -10.00 13.21 -3.41
N SER A 127 -10.76 14.26 -3.72
CA SER A 127 -10.25 15.64 -3.85
C SER A 127 -9.67 16.21 -2.56
N THR A 128 -9.96 15.59 -1.43
CA THR A 128 -9.48 15.99 -0.09
C THR A 128 -8.18 15.32 0.35
N VAL A 129 -7.67 14.36 -0.42
CA VAL A 129 -6.45 13.62 -0.12
C VAL A 129 -5.24 14.57 -0.10
N ARG A 130 -4.47 14.52 0.97
CA ARG A 130 -3.24 15.31 1.17
C ARG A 130 -1.98 14.45 1.21
N LEU A 131 -2.15 13.18 1.47
CA LEU A 131 -1.06 12.20 1.49
C LEU A 131 -1.49 10.95 0.73
N LEU A 132 -0.73 10.57 -0.28
CA LEU A 132 -0.87 9.33 -1.03
C LEU A 132 0.30 8.42 -0.74
N VAL A 133 0.02 7.16 -0.45
CA VAL A 133 1.02 6.09 -0.38
C VAL A 133 0.70 5.07 -1.46
N LEU A 134 1.65 4.75 -2.32
CA LEU A 134 1.63 3.56 -3.16
C LEU A 134 2.58 2.54 -2.52
N ASP A 135 2.04 1.42 -2.04
CA ASP A 135 2.86 0.35 -1.47
C ASP A 135 2.83 -0.88 -2.38
N GLU A 136 3.97 -1.55 -2.51
CA GLU A 136 4.22 -2.62 -3.49
C GLU A 136 3.85 -2.20 -4.92
N ALA A 137 4.40 -1.05 -5.37
CA ALA A 137 4.08 -0.48 -6.68
C ALA A 137 4.46 -1.40 -7.85
N ASP A 138 5.54 -2.16 -7.74
CA ASP A 138 5.91 -3.21 -8.69
C ASP A 138 4.79 -4.25 -8.82
N ARG A 139 4.25 -4.71 -7.72
CA ARG A 139 3.18 -5.71 -7.72
C ARG A 139 1.84 -5.14 -8.20
N LEU A 140 1.57 -3.85 -7.98
CA LEU A 140 0.41 -3.18 -8.58
C LEU A 140 0.45 -3.26 -10.11
N LEU A 141 1.62 -3.01 -10.71
CA LEU A 141 1.79 -3.08 -12.17
C LEU A 141 1.79 -4.52 -12.68
N ASP A 142 2.47 -5.46 -11.99
CA ASP A 142 2.50 -6.89 -12.35
C ASP A 142 1.10 -7.51 -12.37
N LEU A 143 0.19 -7.06 -11.52
CA LEU A 143 -1.21 -7.51 -11.48
C LEU A 143 -2.11 -6.80 -12.50
N GLY A 144 -1.57 -5.88 -13.31
CA GLY A 144 -2.27 -5.22 -14.40
C GLY A 144 -3.10 -4.01 -13.98
N PHE A 145 -2.86 -3.42 -12.81
CA PHE A 145 -3.63 -2.26 -12.32
C PHE A 145 -3.18 -0.90 -12.89
N SER A 146 -2.44 -0.87 -14.00
CA SER A 146 -1.93 0.38 -14.60
C SER A 146 -3.04 1.37 -14.96
N ASP A 147 -4.12 0.88 -15.59
CA ASP A 147 -5.23 1.73 -16.05
C ASP A 147 -6.08 2.23 -14.87
N GLU A 148 -6.38 1.35 -13.91
CA GLU A 148 -7.11 1.72 -12.70
C GLU A 148 -6.32 2.72 -11.86
N LEU A 149 -5.02 2.50 -11.73
CA LEU A 149 -4.15 3.40 -11.00
C LEU A 149 -4.11 4.79 -11.65
N SER A 150 -3.98 4.86 -12.97
CA SER A 150 -4.05 6.11 -13.73
C SER A 150 -5.36 6.86 -13.50
N LYS A 151 -6.50 6.15 -13.53
CA LYS A 151 -7.82 6.71 -13.21
C LYS A 151 -7.90 7.21 -11.77
N VAL A 152 -7.41 6.43 -10.79
CA VAL A 152 -7.34 6.85 -9.39
C VAL A 152 -6.53 8.13 -9.24
N LEU A 153 -5.34 8.19 -9.84
CA LEU A 153 -4.45 9.36 -9.76
C LEU A 153 -5.09 10.62 -10.35
N SER A 154 -5.91 10.50 -11.40
CA SER A 154 -6.64 11.63 -12.00
C SER A 154 -7.74 12.19 -11.10
N LEU A 155 -8.26 11.42 -10.14
CA LEU A 155 -9.26 11.86 -9.17
C LEU A 155 -8.64 12.58 -7.95
N LEU A 156 -7.32 12.54 -7.81
CA LEU A 156 -6.62 13.10 -6.67
C LEU A 156 -6.24 14.58 -6.91
N PRO A 157 -6.20 15.40 -5.86
CA PRO A 157 -5.79 16.80 -6.00
C PRO A 157 -4.31 16.90 -6.39
N PRO A 158 -3.94 17.94 -7.16
CA PRO A 158 -2.56 18.12 -7.62
C PRO A 158 -1.59 18.43 -6.46
N ARG A 159 -2.07 19.07 -5.40
CA ARG A 159 -1.25 19.38 -4.21
C ARG A 159 -1.44 18.32 -3.15
N ARG A 160 -0.54 17.35 -3.14
CA ARG A 160 -0.47 16.30 -2.14
C ARG A 160 0.98 15.85 -1.99
N GLN A 161 1.32 15.22 -0.89
CA GLN A 161 2.56 14.46 -0.72
C GLN A 161 2.37 13.05 -1.28
N ASN A 162 3.32 12.54 -2.04
CA ASN A 162 3.32 11.18 -2.57
C ASN A 162 4.47 10.37 -1.95
N LEU A 163 4.14 9.19 -1.44
CA LEU A 163 5.09 8.23 -0.93
C LEU A 163 5.01 6.98 -1.79
N PHE A 164 6.11 6.64 -2.43
CA PHE A 164 6.19 5.54 -3.37
C PHE A 164 7.12 4.45 -2.81
N PHE A 165 6.57 3.29 -2.51
CA PHE A 165 7.30 2.14 -2.00
C PHE A 165 7.24 0.98 -2.99
N SER A 166 8.40 0.39 -3.29
CA SER A 166 8.52 -0.77 -4.17
C SER A 166 9.64 -1.69 -3.69
N ALA A 167 9.57 -2.97 -3.98
CA ALA A 167 10.67 -3.91 -3.72
C ALA A 167 11.64 -3.94 -4.90
N THR A 168 11.14 -3.75 -6.12
CA THR A 168 11.93 -3.74 -7.36
C THR A 168 11.66 -2.46 -8.14
N PHE A 169 12.51 -2.15 -9.12
CA PHE A 169 12.42 -0.90 -9.86
C PHE A 169 12.61 -1.10 -11.38
N PRO A 170 11.77 -1.95 -12.02
CA PRO A 170 11.79 -2.14 -13.47
C PRO A 170 11.35 -0.87 -14.21
N PRO A 171 11.55 -0.78 -15.55
CA PRO A 171 11.24 0.42 -16.33
C PRO A 171 9.81 0.95 -16.15
N GLU A 172 8.82 0.09 -16.03
CA GLU A 172 7.41 0.47 -15.84
C GLU A 172 7.18 1.15 -14.49
N VAL A 173 7.81 0.63 -13.42
CA VAL A 173 7.77 1.23 -12.08
C VAL A 173 8.49 2.58 -12.08
N GLN A 174 9.61 2.68 -12.81
CA GLN A 174 10.34 3.93 -12.97
C GLN A 174 9.51 4.99 -13.69
N ALA A 175 8.83 4.62 -14.79
CA ALA A 175 7.96 5.52 -15.53
C ALA A 175 6.80 6.03 -14.67
N LEU A 176 6.16 5.15 -13.90
CA LEU A 176 5.10 5.53 -12.95
C LEU A 176 5.62 6.50 -11.89
N ALA A 177 6.78 6.21 -11.30
CA ALA A 177 7.38 7.08 -10.28
C ALA A 177 7.70 8.48 -10.84
N GLN A 178 8.28 8.56 -12.06
CA GLN A 178 8.57 9.83 -12.74
C GLN A 178 7.31 10.66 -13.03
N THR A 179 6.20 10.00 -13.35
CA THR A 179 4.93 10.69 -13.61
C THR A 179 4.28 11.21 -12.32
N LEU A 180 4.43 10.47 -11.22
CA LEU A 180 3.74 10.73 -9.97
C LEU A 180 4.50 11.69 -9.05
N LEU A 181 5.83 11.51 -8.94
CA LEU A 181 6.65 12.16 -7.91
C LEU A 181 7.24 13.48 -8.39
N ARG A 182 7.37 14.42 -7.47
CA ARG A 182 7.92 15.76 -7.69
C ARG A 182 9.15 15.92 -6.82
N ASP A 183 10.31 15.98 -7.45
CA ASP A 183 11.60 16.13 -6.79
C ASP A 183 11.74 15.26 -5.53
N PRO A 184 11.54 13.93 -5.67
CA PRO A 184 11.45 13.04 -4.53
C PRO A 184 12.81 12.82 -3.85
N ALA A 185 12.80 12.66 -2.53
CA ALA A 185 13.93 12.05 -1.85
C ALA A 185 14.03 10.57 -2.25
N HIS A 186 15.22 10.09 -2.56
CA HIS A 186 15.46 8.71 -2.98
C HIS A 186 16.06 7.90 -1.82
N LEU A 187 15.40 6.81 -1.46
CA LEU A 187 15.92 5.82 -0.52
C LEU A 187 16.03 4.45 -1.20
N ALA A 188 17.21 3.87 -1.19
CA ALA A 188 17.43 2.51 -1.65
C ALA A 188 18.09 1.71 -0.53
N LEU A 189 17.36 0.74 0.03
CA LEU A 189 17.97 -0.25 0.90
C LEU A 189 18.49 -1.38 0.04
N ALA A 190 19.80 -1.66 0.17
CA ALA A 190 20.40 -2.81 -0.48
C ALA A 190 19.66 -4.08 -0.05
N GLN A 191 19.29 -4.90 -1.02
CA GLN A 191 18.87 -6.27 -0.71
C GLN A 191 20.08 -6.96 -0.11
N SER A 192 20.01 -7.37 1.16
CA SER A 192 21.04 -8.21 1.72
C SER A 192 21.03 -9.54 0.97
N SER A 193 22.07 -9.81 0.21
CA SER A 193 22.27 -11.10 -0.48
C SER A 193 22.33 -12.29 0.50
N GLU A 194 22.49 -12.03 1.79
CA GLU A 194 22.54 -13.03 2.84
C GLU A 194 21.23 -13.81 3.02
N ALA A 195 20.05 -13.19 2.84
CA ALA A 195 18.78 -13.90 2.94
C ALA A 195 18.58 -14.92 1.81
N ALA A 196 19.09 -14.65 0.62
CA ALA A 196 19.04 -15.60 -0.50
C ALA A 196 20.00 -16.79 -0.31
N ALA A 197 21.10 -16.61 0.40
CA ALA A 197 22.10 -17.65 0.65
C ALA A 197 21.61 -18.74 1.66
N ILE A 198 20.58 -18.45 2.46
CA ILE A 198 20.05 -19.37 3.48
C ILE A 198 18.99 -20.32 2.89
N ILE A 199 18.43 -20.00 1.71
CA ILE A 199 17.35 -20.79 1.10
C ILE A 199 17.98 -21.84 0.17
N THR A 200 17.87 -23.13 0.55
CA THR A 200 18.23 -24.23 -0.35
C THR A 200 17.17 -24.36 -1.43
N GLN A 201 17.56 -24.14 -2.69
CA GLN A 201 16.68 -24.26 -3.84
C GLN A 201 16.97 -25.54 -4.61
N ARG A 202 15.92 -26.25 -5.00
CA ARG A 202 16.02 -27.44 -5.88
C ARG A 202 15.04 -27.29 -7.03
N ALA A 203 15.52 -27.46 -8.25
CA ALA A 203 14.70 -27.56 -9.43
C ALA A 203 14.57 -29.04 -9.85
N ILE A 204 13.36 -29.50 -10.09
CA ILE A 204 13.08 -30.86 -10.53
C ILE A 204 12.28 -30.80 -11.83
N LEU A 205 12.86 -31.37 -12.88
CA LEU A 205 12.16 -31.52 -14.15
C LEU A 205 11.17 -32.69 -14.06
N VAL A 206 9.91 -32.43 -14.36
CA VAL A 206 8.83 -33.44 -14.28
C VAL A 206 7.74 -33.14 -15.29
N ASP A 207 7.13 -34.15 -15.88
CA ASP A 207 6.00 -34.01 -16.78
C ASP A 207 4.76 -33.49 -16.04
N ALA A 208 3.97 -32.65 -16.72
CA ALA A 208 2.80 -32.00 -16.13
C ALA A 208 1.83 -32.95 -15.41
N PRO A 209 1.50 -34.14 -15.94
CA PRO A 209 0.62 -35.11 -15.26
C PRO A 209 1.19 -35.67 -13.95
N GLN A 210 2.52 -35.69 -13.81
CA GLN A 210 3.20 -36.27 -12.65
C GLN A 210 3.48 -35.28 -11.54
N ARG A 211 3.24 -33.99 -11.74
CA ARG A 211 3.56 -32.91 -10.76
C ARG A 211 2.94 -33.16 -9.39
N THR A 212 1.66 -33.53 -9.36
CA THR A 212 0.94 -33.76 -8.10
C THR A 212 1.49 -34.99 -7.36
N GLN A 213 1.85 -36.06 -8.09
CA GLN A 213 2.45 -37.25 -7.50
C GLN A 213 3.82 -36.97 -6.93
N LEU A 214 4.66 -36.22 -7.69
CA LEU A 214 5.96 -35.79 -7.22
C LEU A 214 5.86 -34.93 -5.96
N LEU A 215 4.95 -33.96 -5.93
CA LEU A 215 4.76 -33.12 -4.74
C LEU A 215 4.38 -33.97 -3.52
N ARG A 216 3.44 -34.90 -3.65
CA ARG A 216 3.05 -35.80 -2.57
C ARG A 216 4.23 -36.66 -2.09
N HIS A 217 5.04 -37.16 -3.01
CA HIS A 217 6.25 -37.92 -2.69
C HIS A 217 7.24 -37.06 -1.89
N LEU A 218 7.56 -35.88 -2.35
CA LEU A 218 8.49 -34.96 -1.69
C LEU A 218 8.03 -34.57 -0.28
N VAL A 219 6.74 -34.23 -0.11
CA VAL A 219 6.17 -33.91 1.21
C VAL A 219 6.33 -35.07 2.17
N LYS A 220 6.08 -36.32 1.69
CA LYS A 220 6.17 -37.53 2.51
C LYS A 220 7.61 -37.93 2.82
N ASP A 221 8.49 -37.89 1.80
CA ASP A 221 9.90 -38.28 1.89
C ASP A 221 10.70 -37.35 2.79
N GLN A 222 10.46 -36.03 2.68
CA GLN A 222 11.19 -35.04 3.45
C GLN A 222 10.55 -34.69 4.80
N GLY A 223 9.43 -35.35 5.14
CA GLY A 223 8.76 -35.16 6.43
C GLY A 223 8.29 -33.73 6.68
N TRP A 224 7.96 -32.97 5.63
CA TRP A 224 7.50 -31.59 5.77
C TRP A 224 6.21 -31.55 6.59
N LYS A 225 6.29 -30.88 7.73
CA LYS A 225 5.15 -30.60 8.60
C LYS A 225 4.72 -29.17 8.39
N ARG A 226 3.42 -28.95 8.57
CA ARG A 226 2.82 -27.62 8.48
C ARG A 226 3.29 -26.74 9.62
#